data_16042673622e65fa1ba082e698b6fe83
#
_entry.id   16042673622e65fa1ba082e698b6fe83
#
_cell.length_a   1.000
_cell.length_b   1.000
_cell.length_c   1.000
_cell.angle_alpha   90.00
_cell.angle_beta   90.00
_cell.angle_gamma   90.00
#
_symmetry.space_group_name_H-M   'P 1'
#
loop_
_entity.id
_entity.type
_entity.pdbx_description
1 polymer ?
#
loop_
_entity_poly.entity_id
_entity_poly.type
_entity_poly.pdbx_seq_one_letter_code
_entity_poly.pdbx_strand_id
1 'polypeptide(L)'
;MDDVRRFVRVLHEGQPRYGLLDGAEVALIDPHPFAAHSATGERLSLEGLRLLAPVIPSKVVCVGKNYADHAAEMGGEVPDTPLLFLKPSSSVIGPGEAIRLPTDRAEEFHHEAELAVVIGALLQRVAPEQALAGVFGYTAANDVTARDLQRSEGQWFRAKGFDSFCPLGPAVTSGLDPADLAVRCLVDGEVRQDGTTADLVHGIADLVSEISQVMTLLPSDVILTGTPAGVGPIEPGQTVRVEIDGIGALENPVVDRNAPTDRGNGQG
;
A
#
# COMPACT_ATOMS: atom_id res chain seq x y z
N MET A 1 -0.29 7.03 -25.00
CA MET A 1 -0.47 6.14 -23.84
C MET A 1 0.91 5.67 -23.47
N ASP A 2 1.37 6.03 -22.30
CA ASP A 2 2.64 5.52 -21.79
C ASP A 2 2.50 4.00 -21.62
N ASP A 3 3.60 3.30 -21.91
CA ASP A 3 3.64 1.85 -21.84
C ASP A 3 3.47 1.40 -20.37
N VAL A 4 2.42 0.63 -20.06
CA VAL A 4 2.14 0.17 -18.69
C VAL A 4 3.24 -0.78 -18.27
N ARG A 5 3.96 -0.45 -17.20
CA ARG A 5 5.07 -1.26 -16.66
C ARG A 5 4.83 -1.61 -15.21
N ARG A 6 5.12 -2.84 -14.84
CA ARG A 6 5.01 -3.32 -13.47
C ARG A 6 6.39 -3.56 -12.87
N PHE A 7 6.76 -2.74 -11.88
CA PHE A 7 8.02 -2.84 -11.17
C PHE A 7 7.83 -3.66 -9.89
N VAL A 8 8.66 -4.65 -9.71
CA VAL A 8 8.67 -5.51 -8.51
C VAL A 8 10.00 -5.39 -7.79
N ARG A 9 10.00 -5.70 -6.51
CA ARG A 9 11.19 -5.87 -5.71
C ARG A 9 11.21 -7.31 -5.18
N VAL A 10 12.31 -8.00 -5.41
CA VAL A 10 12.44 -9.44 -5.15
C VAL A 10 13.63 -9.74 -4.26
N LEU A 11 13.57 -10.84 -3.52
CA LEU A 11 14.74 -11.39 -2.84
C LEU A 11 15.42 -12.41 -3.76
N HIS A 12 16.61 -12.10 -4.24
CA HIS A 12 17.40 -12.99 -5.09
C HIS A 12 18.81 -13.12 -4.54
N GLU A 13 19.29 -14.35 -4.34
CA GLU A 13 20.60 -14.68 -3.73
C GLU A 13 20.85 -13.93 -2.41
N GLY A 14 19.81 -13.82 -1.57
CA GLY A 14 19.88 -13.13 -0.28
C GLY A 14 19.93 -11.60 -0.35
N GLN A 15 19.84 -11.02 -1.57
CA GLN A 15 19.87 -9.57 -1.79
C GLN A 15 18.57 -9.05 -2.38
N PRO A 16 18.07 -7.89 -1.94
CA PRO A 16 16.94 -7.22 -2.59
C PRO A 16 17.34 -6.73 -3.99
N ARG A 17 16.56 -7.08 -5.01
CA ARG A 17 16.76 -6.64 -6.39
C ARG A 17 15.46 -6.05 -6.95
N TYR A 18 15.58 -5.14 -7.88
CA TYR A 18 14.44 -4.61 -8.63
C TYR A 18 14.34 -5.26 -10.00
N GLY A 19 13.12 -5.37 -10.52
CA GLY A 19 12.89 -5.88 -11.86
C GLY A 19 11.56 -5.44 -12.45
N LEU A 20 11.43 -5.64 -13.74
CA LEU A 20 10.19 -5.48 -14.51
C LEU A 20 9.49 -6.83 -14.61
N LEU A 21 8.24 -6.89 -14.23
CA LEU A 21 7.40 -8.08 -14.39
C LEU A 21 6.94 -8.16 -15.84
N ASP A 22 7.28 -9.27 -16.48
CA ASP A 22 6.96 -9.59 -17.88
C ASP A 22 6.36 -11.00 -17.93
N GLY A 23 5.02 -11.08 -17.92
CA GLY A 23 4.32 -12.36 -17.81
C GLY A 23 4.67 -13.10 -16.51
N ALA A 24 5.25 -14.29 -16.64
CA ALA A 24 5.69 -15.15 -15.53
C ALA A 24 7.17 -14.95 -15.17
N GLU A 25 7.82 -13.93 -15.69
CA GLU A 25 9.23 -13.66 -15.45
C GLU A 25 9.46 -12.25 -14.91
N VAL A 26 10.57 -12.08 -14.21
CA VAL A 26 11.07 -10.79 -13.73
C VAL A 26 12.40 -10.48 -14.42
N ALA A 27 12.42 -9.47 -15.27
CA ALA A 27 13.65 -8.94 -15.86
C ALA A 27 14.33 -8.00 -14.87
N LEU A 28 15.49 -8.38 -14.32
CA LEU A 28 16.19 -7.56 -13.33
C LEU A 28 16.70 -6.25 -13.95
N ILE A 29 16.61 -5.17 -13.17
CA ILE A 29 17.09 -3.84 -13.53
C ILE A 29 18.11 -3.33 -12.50
N ASP A 30 18.96 -2.41 -12.94
CA ASP A 30 19.95 -1.75 -12.09
C ASP A 30 20.06 -0.26 -12.47
N PRO A 31 20.14 0.68 -11.48
CA PRO A 31 20.20 0.46 -10.03
C PRO A 31 18.81 0.27 -9.37
N HIS A 32 17.81 1.05 -9.72
CA HIS A 32 16.43 0.98 -9.18
C HIS A 32 15.46 1.80 -10.05
N PRO A 33 14.12 1.58 -9.95
CA PRO A 33 13.15 2.18 -10.87
C PRO A 33 13.07 3.73 -10.84
N PHE A 34 13.44 4.37 -9.73
CA PHE A 34 13.37 5.84 -9.56
C PHE A 34 14.58 6.59 -10.15
N ALA A 35 15.52 5.90 -10.76
CA ALA A 35 16.65 6.48 -11.47
C ALA A 35 16.69 6.00 -12.92
N ALA A 36 17.56 6.59 -13.72
CA ALA A 36 17.87 6.01 -15.03
C ALA A 36 18.40 4.58 -14.81
N HIS A 37 17.66 3.60 -15.28
CA HIS A 37 17.95 2.19 -15.10
C HIS A 37 18.05 1.46 -16.43
N SER A 38 18.75 0.34 -16.42
CA SER A 38 18.87 -0.57 -17.55
C SER A 38 18.61 -2.01 -17.15
N ALA A 39 18.18 -2.84 -18.09
CA ALA A 39 18.08 -4.28 -17.85
C ALA A 39 19.48 -4.86 -17.64
N THR A 40 19.64 -5.73 -16.65
CA THR A 40 20.90 -6.44 -16.37
C THR A 40 21.16 -7.58 -17.37
N GLY A 41 20.14 -8.01 -18.10
CA GLY A 41 20.13 -9.20 -18.93
C GLY A 41 19.69 -10.46 -18.18
N GLU A 42 19.56 -10.40 -16.86
CA GLU A 42 19.10 -11.53 -16.03
C GLU A 42 17.57 -11.57 -15.94
N ARG A 43 16.98 -12.77 -16.07
CA ARG A 43 15.54 -13.02 -15.94
C ARG A 43 15.32 -14.13 -14.93
N LEU A 44 14.36 -13.93 -14.04
CA LEU A 44 14.00 -14.88 -12.98
C LEU A 44 12.56 -15.37 -13.22
N SER A 45 12.29 -16.65 -12.98
CA SER A 45 10.92 -17.13 -12.91
C SER A 45 10.21 -16.50 -11.71
N LEU A 46 9.00 -16.01 -11.89
CA LEU A 46 8.16 -15.52 -10.79
C LEU A 46 7.73 -16.64 -9.83
N GLU A 47 7.65 -17.88 -10.35
CA GLU A 47 7.28 -19.05 -9.55
C GLU A 47 8.32 -19.32 -8.46
N GLY A 48 7.88 -19.33 -7.21
CA GLY A 48 8.74 -19.51 -6.03
C GLY A 48 9.63 -18.32 -5.68
N LEU A 49 9.57 -17.22 -6.45
CA LEU A 49 10.34 -16.01 -6.17
C LEU A 49 9.67 -15.23 -5.04
N ARG A 50 10.43 -14.90 -3.99
CA ARG A 50 9.93 -14.08 -2.89
C ARG A 50 9.84 -12.62 -3.33
N LEU A 51 8.61 -12.10 -3.41
CA LEU A 51 8.36 -10.68 -3.56
C LEU A 51 8.57 -9.96 -2.22
N LEU A 52 9.08 -8.75 -2.29
CA LEU A 52 9.24 -7.82 -1.16
C LEU A 52 8.30 -6.63 -1.40
N ALA A 53 8.07 -5.81 -0.36
CA ALA A 53 7.42 -4.52 -0.58
C ALA A 53 8.10 -3.78 -1.74
N PRO A 54 7.35 -3.35 -2.77
CA PRO A 54 7.94 -2.86 -4.02
C PRO A 54 8.70 -1.55 -3.85
N VAL A 55 8.45 -0.83 -2.75
CA VAL A 55 9.14 0.40 -2.37
C VAL A 55 9.50 0.40 -0.88
N ILE A 56 10.49 1.22 -0.52
CA ILE A 56 10.87 1.51 0.87
C ILE A 56 10.65 3.01 1.06
N PRO A 57 9.48 3.44 1.54
CA PRO A 57 9.17 4.84 1.70
C PRO A 57 9.92 5.47 2.88
N SER A 58 10.27 6.75 2.76
CA SER A 58 10.71 7.53 3.92
C SER A 58 9.55 7.77 4.89
N LYS A 59 8.34 7.90 4.35
CA LYS A 59 7.09 8.05 5.06
C LYS A 59 5.92 7.50 4.24
N VAL A 60 4.85 7.09 4.94
CA VAL A 60 3.56 6.77 4.34
C VAL A 60 2.56 7.80 4.85
N VAL A 61 2.04 8.63 3.94
CA VAL A 61 0.99 9.61 4.24
C VAL A 61 -0.35 8.97 3.89
N CYS A 62 -1.30 9.03 4.80
CA CYS A 62 -2.59 8.39 4.64
C CYS A 62 -3.72 9.40 4.68
N VAL A 63 -4.81 9.12 3.97
CA VAL A 63 -5.99 9.98 3.87
C VAL A 63 -7.19 9.27 4.49
N GLY A 64 -7.71 9.82 5.58
CA GLY A 64 -8.91 9.28 6.23
C GLY A 64 -10.19 9.81 5.62
N LYS A 65 -11.25 8.96 5.58
CA LYS A 65 -12.61 9.33 5.17
C LYS A 65 -12.72 9.91 3.75
N ASN A 66 -11.99 9.36 2.79
CA ASN A 66 -11.97 9.86 1.41
C ASN A 66 -12.97 9.16 0.47
N TYR A 67 -13.85 8.32 1.00
CA TYR A 67 -15.00 7.74 0.32
C TYR A 67 -16.26 8.09 1.10
N ALA A 68 -17.29 8.61 0.43
CA ALA A 68 -18.51 9.09 1.10
C ALA A 68 -19.23 7.97 1.87
N ASP A 69 -19.35 6.78 1.27
CA ASP A 69 -20.02 5.64 1.88
C ASP A 69 -19.24 5.12 3.10
N HIS A 70 -17.91 5.08 3.02
CA HIS A 70 -17.07 4.72 4.17
C HIS A 70 -17.16 5.77 5.29
N ALA A 71 -17.16 7.07 4.97
CA ALA A 71 -17.33 8.12 5.96
C ALA A 71 -18.67 7.99 6.70
N ALA A 72 -19.75 7.66 5.97
CA ALA A 72 -21.08 7.41 6.55
C ALA A 72 -21.10 6.13 7.41
N GLU A 73 -20.46 5.03 6.96
CA GLU A 73 -20.29 3.79 7.74
C GLU A 73 -19.60 4.05 9.09
N MET A 74 -18.61 4.95 9.11
CA MET A 74 -17.89 5.38 10.31
C MET A 74 -18.61 6.46 11.12
N GLY A 75 -19.86 6.78 10.78
CA GLY A 75 -20.69 7.73 11.52
C GLY A 75 -20.29 9.19 11.37
N GLY A 76 -19.72 9.57 10.22
CA GLY A 76 -19.28 10.93 9.93
C GLY A 76 -19.50 11.35 8.49
N GLU A 77 -19.01 12.52 8.16
CA GLU A 77 -18.99 13.08 6.81
C GLU A 77 -17.56 13.16 6.29
N VAL A 78 -17.41 13.28 4.98
CA VAL A 78 -16.10 13.57 4.37
C VAL A 78 -15.71 15.01 4.73
N PRO A 79 -14.49 15.24 5.25
CA PRO A 79 -14.03 16.59 5.56
C PRO A 79 -13.81 17.41 4.26
N ASP A 80 -14.05 18.74 4.32
CA ASP A 80 -13.76 19.65 3.20
C ASP A 80 -12.27 19.67 2.83
N THR A 81 -11.39 19.44 3.82
CA THR A 81 -9.94 19.30 3.63
C THR A 81 -9.54 17.87 3.96
N PRO A 82 -8.66 17.23 3.15
CA PRO A 82 -8.21 15.87 3.40
C PRO A 82 -7.70 15.66 4.83
N LEU A 83 -8.23 14.67 5.52
CA LEU A 83 -7.78 14.28 6.86
C LEU A 83 -6.50 13.46 6.74
N LEU A 84 -5.36 14.07 7.07
CA LEU A 84 -4.05 13.44 6.90
C LEU A 84 -3.54 12.82 8.19
N PHE A 85 -2.93 11.64 8.07
CA PHE A 85 -2.17 11.02 9.13
C PHE A 85 -0.96 10.26 8.54
N LEU A 86 -0.09 9.74 9.42
CA LEU A 86 1.12 9.04 9.01
C LEU A 86 1.15 7.62 9.55
N LYS A 87 1.65 6.69 8.72
CA LYS A 87 2.17 5.40 9.17
C LYS A 87 3.70 5.43 9.09
N PRO A 88 4.42 4.88 10.08
CA PRO A 88 5.87 4.79 10.02
C PRO A 88 6.32 3.85 8.92
N SER A 89 7.48 4.10 8.32
CA SER A 89 8.06 3.22 7.31
C SER A 89 8.31 1.79 7.82
N SER A 90 8.50 1.62 9.13
CA SER A 90 8.63 0.30 9.78
C SER A 90 7.35 -0.52 9.79
N SER A 91 6.18 0.09 9.51
CA SER A 91 4.91 -0.65 9.37
C SER A 91 4.78 -1.39 8.04
N VAL A 92 5.64 -1.06 7.05
CA VAL A 92 5.56 -1.61 5.70
C VAL A 92 6.02 -3.05 5.65
N ILE A 93 5.21 -3.91 5.03
CA ILE A 93 5.51 -5.29 4.69
C ILE A 93 5.16 -5.58 3.23
N GLY A 94 5.76 -6.61 2.65
CA GLY A 94 5.50 -7.04 1.28
C GLY A 94 4.48 -8.17 1.16
N PRO A 95 4.25 -8.64 -0.07
CA PRO A 95 3.36 -9.77 -0.34
C PRO A 95 3.82 -11.03 0.40
N GLY A 96 2.87 -11.77 0.98
CA GLY A 96 3.12 -13.02 1.72
C GLY A 96 3.71 -12.82 3.12
N GLU A 97 4.12 -11.62 3.49
CA GLU A 97 4.58 -11.33 4.86
C GLU A 97 3.37 -11.20 5.80
N ALA A 98 3.51 -11.67 7.04
CA ALA A 98 2.39 -11.73 7.96
C ALA A 98 2.02 -10.37 8.56
N ILE A 99 0.73 -10.04 8.55
CA ILE A 99 0.15 -8.99 9.40
C ILE A 99 0.16 -9.51 10.83
N ARG A 100 0.89 -8.83 11.73
CA ARG A 100 1.08 -9.25 13.12
C ARG A 100 0.22 -8.42 14.06
N LEU A 101 -0.88 -9.00 14.51
CA LEU A 101 -1.83 -8.31 15.38
C LEU A 101 -1.30 -8.26 16.82
N PRO A 102 -1.21 -7.05 17.42
CA PRO A 102 -0.82 -6.87 18.81
C PRO A 102 -2.00 -7.12 19.76
N THR A 103 -2.46 -8.37 19.86
CA THR A 103 -3.62 -8.78 20.66
C THR A 103 -3.46 -8.53 22.17
N ASP A 104 -2.23 -8.25 22.63
CA ASP A 104 -1.93 -7.79 23.99
C ASP A 104 -2.07 -6.27 24.18
N ARG A 105 -2.42 -5.51 23.12
CA ARG A 105 -2.51 -4.04 23.12
C ARG A 105 -3.82 -3.49 22.60
N ALA A 106 -4.53 -4.26 21.77
CA ALA A 106 -5.78 -3.89 21.15
C ALA A 106 -6.64 -5.15 20.94
N GLU A 107 -7.93 -4.98 20.77
CA GLU A 107 -8.90 -6.09 20.70
C GLU A 107 -9.59 -6.17 19.34
N GLU A 108 -9.64 -5.09 18.57
CA GLU A 108 -10.39 -5.01 17.31
C GLU A 108 -9.48 -4.50 16.17
N PHE A 109 -9.23 -5.36 15.20
CA PHE A 109 -8.37 -5.06 14.06
C PHE A 109 -9.15 -5.18 12.76
N HIS A 110 -9.05 -4.18 11.89
CA HIS A 110 -9.75 -4.15 10.61
C HIS A 110 -8.80 -4.06 9.42
N HIS A 111 -9.23 -4.62 8.30
CA HIS A 111 -8.64 -4.38 6.98
C HIS A 111 -9.19 -3.09 6.37
N GLU A 112 -8.41 -2.45 5.54
CA GLU A 112 -8.78 -1.31 4.70
C GLU A 112 -8.03 -1.41 3.37
N ALA A 113 -8.69 -1.88 2.30
CA ALA A 113 -8.10 -1.94 0.96
C ALA A 113 -8.02 -0.55 0.34
N GLU A 114 -6.83 -0.19 -0.16
CA GLU A 114 -6.57 1.14 -0.70
C GLU A 114 -5.72 1.11 -1.95
N LEU A 115 -5.99 2.04 -2.88
CA LEU A 115 -4.99 2.43 -3.87
C LEU A 115 -3.89 3.21 -3.17
N ALA A 116 -2.63 2.86 -3.42
CA ALA A 116 -1.48 3.58 -2.95
C ALA A 116 -0.76 4.28 -4.11
N VAL A 117 -0.53 5.59 -3.96
CA VAL A 117 0.24 6.41 -4.91
C VAL A 117 1.71 6.35 -4.51
N VAL A 118 2.58 6.03 -5.45
CA VAL A 118 4.03 6.01 -5.26
C VAL A 118 4.65 7.25 -5.91
N ILE A 119 5.34 8.06 -5.15
CA ILE A 119 5.99 9.29 -5.61
C ILE A 119 7.27 8.97 -6.37
N GLY A 120 7.47 9.61 -7.53
CA GLY A 120 8.61 9.41 -8.41
C GLY A 120 9.62 10.53 -8.43
N ALA A 121 9.21 11.73 -8.03
CA ALA A 121 10.05 12.93 -8.03
C ALA A 121 9.91 13.71 -6.73
N LEU A 122 10.87 14.61 -6.46
CA LEU A 122 10.73 15.55 -5.35
C LEU A 122 9.60 16.53 -5.64
N LEU A 123 8.57 16.54 -4.76
CA LEU A 123 7.44 17.46 -4.87
C LEU A 123 7.35 18.33 -3.61
N GLN A 124 7.29 19.64 -3.81
CA GLN A 124 7.12 20.62 -2.76
C GLN A 124 6.25 21.77 -3.28
N ARG A 125 5.10 21.99 -2.67
CA ARG A 125 4.14 23.06 -3.01
C ARG A 125 3.77 23.06 -4.50
N VAL A 126 3.45 21.88 -5.05
CA VAL A 126 3.01 21.75 -6.44
C VAL A 126 1.53 22.05 -6.58
N ALA A 127 1.14 22.65 -7.70
CA ALA A 127 -0.28 22.82 -8.03
C ALA A 127 -0.90 21.48 -8.49
N PRO A 128 -2.23 21.30 -8.35
CA PRO A 128 -2.90 20.06 -8.75
C PRO A 128 -2.59 19.61 -10.19
N GLU A 129 -2.52 20.56 -11.11
CA GLU A 129 -2.26 20.33 -12.54
C GLU A 129 -0.85 19.77 -12.81
N GLN A 130 0.07 19.93 -11.86
CA GLN A 130 1.45 19.46 -11.93
C GLN A 130 1.70 18.21 -11.10
N ALA A 131 0.76 17.87 -10.19
CA ALA A 131 0.96 16.86 -9.16
C ALA A 131 1.21 15.46 -9.74
N LEU A 132 0.41 15.06 -10.75
CA LEU A 132 0.51 13.73 -11.36
C LEU A 132 1.82 13.51 -12.13
N ALA A 133 2.47 14.57 -12.60
CA ALA A 133 3.78 14.45 -13.26
C ALA A 133 4.90 13.96 -12.32
N GLY A 134 4.69 14.11 -11.02
CA GLY A 134 5.61 13.61 -9.99
C GLY A 134 5.26 12.23 -9.44
N VAL A 135 4.18 11.60 -9.91
CA VAL A 135 3.78 10.24 -9.53
C VAL A 135 4.54 9.23 -10.38
N PHE A 136 5.16 8.25 -9.75
CA PHE A 136 5.83 7.15 -10.43
C PHE A 136 4.84 6.07 -10.90
N GLY A 137 3.84 5.79 -10.09
CA GLY A 137 2.83 4.78 -10.36
C GLY A 137 2.02 4.43 -9.12
N TYR A 138 1.34 3.29 -9.18
CA TYR A 138 0.35 2.88 -8.18
C TYR A 138 0.60 1.45 -7.72
N THR A 139 0.24 1.16 -6.47
CA THR A 139 0.30 -0.18 -5.88
C THR A 139 -0.92 -0.44 -5.00
N ALA A 140 -1.19 -1.69 -4.66
CA ALA A 140 -2.21 -2.00 -3.67
C ALA A 140 -1.65 -1.87 -2.25
N ALA A 141 -2.51 -1.46 -1.32
CA ALA A 141 -2.20 -1.34 0.09
C ALA A 141 -3.32 -1.88 0.97
N ASN A 142 -2.96 -2.22 2.21
CA ASN A 142 -3.91 -2.48 3.28
C ASN A 142 -3.56 -1.56 4.47
N ASP A 143 -4.44 -0.58 4.78
CA ASP A 143 -4.27 0.31 5.93
C ASP A 143 -4.81 -0.34 7.20
N VAL A 144 -4.12 -1.40 7.68
CA VAL A 144 -4.54 -2.16 8.87
C VAL A 144 -4.69 -1.23 10.08
N THR A 145 -5.79 -1.40 10.80
CA THR A 145 -6.22 -0.48 11.85
C THR A 145 -6.61 -1.21 13.13
N ALA A 146 -6.06 -0.81 14.28
CA ALA A 146 -6.58 -1.17 15.60
C ALA A 146 -7.75 -0.22 15.94
N ARG A 147 -8.96 -0.69 15.73
CA ARG A 147 -10.17 0.15 15.69
C ARG A 147 -10.59 0.70 17.06
N ASP A 148 -10.40 -0.08 18.10
CA ASP A 148 -10.62 0.32 19.50
C ASP A 148 -9.66 1.48 19.90
N LEU A 149 -8.40 1.41 19.52
CA LEU A 149 -7.44 2.50 19.74
C LEU A 149 -7.78 3.73 18.89
N GLN A 150 -8.21 3.54 17.65
CA GLN A 150 -8.62 4.66 16.79
C GLN A 150 -9.79 5.44 17.38
N ARG A 151 -10.76 4.74 18.00
CA ARG A 151 -11.91 5.38 18.64
C ARG A 151 -11.56 6.06 19.96
N SER A 152 -10.64 5.51 20.71
CA SER A 152 -10.30 5.99 22.06
C SER A 152 -9.24 7.10 22.06
N GLU A 153 -8.42 7.19 21.03
CA GLU A 153 -7.33 8.17 20.95
C GLU A 153 -7.65 9.31 19.98
N GLY A 154 -7.29 10.54 20.33
CA GLY A 154 -7.50 11.72 19.47
C GLY A 154 -6.57 11.76 18.24
N GLN A 155 -5.47 11.00 18.25
CA GLN A 155 -4.55 10.86 17.13
C GLN A 155 -4.38 9.39 16.75
N TRP A 156 -4.43 9.10 15.46
CA TRP A 156 -4.46 7.72 14.94
C TRP A 156 -3.10 7.03 14.86
N PHE A 157 -2.02 7.71 15.25
CA PHE A 157 -0.67 7.15 15.12
C PHE A 157 -0.53 5.74 15.72
N ARG A 158 -1.03 5.53 16.94
CA ARG A 158 -0.93 4.22 17.60
C ARG A 158 -1.84 3.18 16.94
N ALA A 159 -3.05 3.58 16.56
CA ALA A 159 -4.01 2.68 15.91
C ALA A 159 -3.53 2.18 14.55
N LYS A 160 -2.77 2.98 13.84
CA LYS A 160 -2.34 2.79 12.45
C LYS A 160 -0.86 2.43 12.29
N GLY A 161 -0.02 2.65 13.31
CA GLY A 161 1.44 2.65 13.21
C GLY A 161 2.14 1.40 13.73
N PHE A 162 1.44 0.32 14.08
CA PHE A 162 2.10 -0.92 14.47
C PHE A 162 2.93 -1.50 13.32
N ASP A 163 4.01 -2.19 13.64
CA ASP A 163 4.77 -2.97 12.67
C ASP A 163 3.83 -3.91 11.89
N SER A 164 4.06 -4.07 10.60
CA SER A 164 3.24 -4.86 9.67
C SER A 164 1.85 -4.31 9.31
N PHE A 165 1.47 -3.13 9.80
CA PHE A 165 0.13 -2.55 9.54
C PHE A 165 0.03 -1.80 8.20
N CYS A 166 1.04 -1.90 7.35
CA CYS A 166 1.03 -1.31 6.00
C CYS A 166 1.55 -2.31 4.94
N PRO A 167 0.80 -3.39 4.65
CA PRO A 167 1.08 -4.21 3.48
C PRO A 167 1.07 -3.38 2.20
N LEU A 168 2.09 -3.53 1.34
CA LEU A 168 2.22 -2.87 0.03
C LEU A 168 2.64 -3.87 -1.05
N GLY A 169 2.03 -3.81 -2.21
CA GLY A 169 2.40 -4.65 -3.35
C GLY A 169 1.24 -5.02 -4.27
N PRO A 170 1.38 -6.03 -5.13
CA PRO A 170 2.59 -6.84 -5.35
C PRO A 170 3.65 -6.13 -6.18
N ALA A 171 3.27 -5.13 -6.97
CA ALA A 171 4.12 -4.35 -7.87
C ALA A 171 3.73 -2.87 -7.83
N VAL A 172 4.62 -1.99 -8.27
CA VAL A 172 4.24 -0.63 -8.67
C VAL A 172 3.96 -0.63 -10.17
N THR A 173 2.74 -0.26 -10.56
CA THR A 173 2.34 -0.12 -11.96
C THR A 173 2.45 1.34 -12.39
N SER A 174 3.36 1.63 -13.30
CA SER A 174 3.47 2.96 -13.95
C SER A 174 2.68 2.99 -15.26
N GLY A 175 2.29 4.19 -15.71
CA GLY A 175 1.49 4.36 -16.93
C GLY A 175 0.03 3.89 -16.81
N LEU A 176 -0.43 3.54 -15.60
CA LEU A 176 -1.81 3.17 -15.30
C LEU A 176 -2.66 4.43 -15.11
N ASP A 177 -3.85 4.47 -15.70
CA ASP A 177 -4.85 5.49 -15.40
C ASP A 177 -5.59 5.11 -14.11
N PRO A 178 -5.50 5.92 -13.04
CA PRO A 178 -6.10 5.58 -11.76
C PRO A 178 -7.56 6.04 -11.61
N ALA A 179 -8.19 6.57 -12.66
CA ALA A 179 -9.49 7.27 -12.57
C ALA A 179 -10.65 6.35 -12.19
N ASP A 180 -10.62 5.09 -12.65
CA ASP A 180 -11.70 4.12 -12.39
C ASP A 180 -11.13 2.71 -12.31
N LEU A 181 -10.52 2.40 -11.16
CA LEU A 181 -9.96 1.09 -10.86
C LEU A 181 -10.80 0.41 -9.78
N ALA A 182 -11.22 -0.83 -10.00
CA ALA A 182 -11.84 -1.61 -8.95
C ALA A 182 -10.87 -1.82 -7.78
N VAL A 183 -11.36 -1.63 -6.56
CA VAL A 183 -10.63 -1.81 -5.29
C VAL A 183 -11.42 -2.80 -4.44
N ARG A 184 -10.87 -4.01 -4.26
CA ARG A 184 -11.53 -5.08 -3.51
C ARG A 184 -10.68 -5.55 -2.35
N CYS A 185 -11.36 -5.93 -1.27
CA CYS A 185 -10.79 -6.69 -0.17
C CYS A 185 -11.52 -8.01 0.00
N LEU A 186 -10.74 -9.10 0.12
CA LEU A 186 -11.25 -10.41 0.46
C LEU A 186 -10.59 -10.87 1.76
N VAL A 187 -11.38 -11.50 2.63
CA VAL A 187 -10.89 -12.20 3.83
C VAL A 187 -11.27 -13.66 3.70
N ASP A 188 -10.29 -14.56 3.68
CA ASP A 188 -10.45 -16.01 3.44
C ASP A 188 -11.27 -16.32 2.16
N GLY A 189 -11.08 -15.49 1.12
CA GLY A 189 -11.76 -15.62 -0.17
C GLY A 189 -13.17 -15.01 -0.23
N GLU A 190 -13.71 -14.51 0.87
CA GLU A 190 -14.99 -13.79 0.90
C GLU A 190 -14.79 -12.30 0.64
N VAL A 191 -15.49 -11.74 -0.35
CA VAL A 191 -15.46 -10.31 -0.65
C VAL A 191 -16.06 -9.51 0.52
N ARG A 192 -15.29 -8.57 1.04
CA ARG A 192 -15.67 -7.65 2.13
C ARG A 192 -15.82 -6.22 1.64
N GLN A 193 -14.93 -5.77 0.77
CA GLN A 193 -15.00 -4.46 0.13
C GLN A 193 -15.02 -4.64 -1.38
N ASP A 194 -15.87 -3.89 -2.07
CA ASP A 194 -15.95 -3.84 -3.53
C ASP A 194 -16.34 -2.40 -3.93
N GLY A 195 -15.35 -1.59 -4.26
CA GLY A 195 -15.48 -0.18 -4.61
C GLY A 195 -14.62 0.18 -5.81
N THR A 196 -14.58 1.46 -6.14
CA THR A 196 -13.78 1.97 -7.25
C THR A 196 -13.08 3.28 -6.88
N THR A 197 -11.93 3.56 -7.47
CA THR A 197 -11.23 4.84 -7.30
C THR A 197 -12.01 6.02 -7.88
N ALA A 198 -13.01 5.79 -8.73
CA ALA A 198 -13.92 6.83 -9.20
C ALA A 198 -14.74 7.49 -8.07
N ASP A 199 -14.91 6.80 -6.93
CA ASP A 199 -15.65 7.27 -5.77
C ASP A 199 -14.78 8.08 -4.78
N LEU A 200 -13.49 8.32 -5.08
CA LEU A 200 -12.63 9.19 -4.29
C LEU A 200 -13.17 10.62 -4.27
N VAL A 201 -13.45 11.16 -3.07
CA VAL A 201 -13.98 12.53 -2.93
C VAL A 201 -12.88 13.56 -3.19
N HIS A 202 -11.70 13.36 -2.60
CA HIS A 202 -10.50 14.13 -2.94
C HIS A 202 -9.69 13.30 -3.96
N GLY A 203 -9.58 13.80 -5.18
CA GLY A 203 -8.86 13.13 -6.27
C GLY A 203 -7.34 13.05 -6.02
N ILE A 204 -6.66 12.14 -6.71
CA ILE A 204 -5.23 11.90 -6.50
C ILE A 204 -4.38 13.15 -6.72
N ALA A 205 -4.68 13.96 -7.75
CA ALA A 205 -3.96 15.20 -8.01
C ALA A 205 -4.09 16.20 -6.86
N ASP A 206 -5.30 16.33 -6.30
CA ASP A 206 -5.57 17.21 -5.18
C ASP A 206 -4.86 16.72 -3.90
N LEU A 207 -4.88 15.41 -3.65
CA LEU A 207 -4.18 14.80 -2.51
C LEU A 207 -2.67 15.05 -2.58
N VAL A 208 -2.04 14.78 -3.73
CA VAL A 208 -0.59 15.00 -3.91
C VAL A 208 -0.26 16.48 -3.77
N SER A 209 -1.08 17.37 -4.33
CA SER A 209 -0.92 18.81 -4.19
C SER A 209 -1.02 19.23 -2.73
N GLU A 210 -2.11 18.91 -2.03
CA GLU A 210 -2.35 19.28 -0.64
C GLU A 210 -1.24 18.77 0.29
N ILE A 211 -0.86 17.51 0.19
CA ILE A 211 0.23 16.95 0.99
C ILE A 211 1.55 17.66 0.72
N SER A 212 1.82 18.05 -0.54
CA SER A 212 3.03 18.78 -0.90
C SER A 212 3.10 20.22 -0.34
N GLN A 213 1.95 20.81 0.02
CA GLN A 213 1.89 22.10 0.74
C GLN A 213 2.33 21.93 2.21
N VAL A 214 2.04 20.77 2.80
CA VAL A 214 2.34 20.47 4.21
C VAL A 214 3.77 19.98 4.37
N MET A 215 4.23 19.08 3.49
CA MET A 215 5.55 18.46 3.60
C MET A 215 6.12 18.10 2.23
N THR A 216 7.45 18.15 2.10
CA THR A 216 8.12 17.67 0.89
C THR A 216 7.91 16.16 0.72
N LEU A 217 7.45 15.76 -0.47
CA LEU A 217 7.37 14.37 -0.89
C LEU A 217 8.66 14.00 -1.64
N LEU A 218 9.19 12.83 -1.35
CA LEU A 218 10.42 12.30 -1.93
C LEU A 218 10.13 11.10 -2.83
N PRO A 219 10.99 10.78 -3.81
CA PRO A 219 10.88 9.52 -4.53
C PRO A 219 10.76 8.33 -3.59
N SER A 220 9.90 7.38 -3.90
CA SER A 220 9.47 6.23 -3.09
C SER A 220 8.52 6.51 -1.92
N ASP A 221 8.26 7.76 -1.54
CA ASP A 221 7.19 8.04 -0.57
C ASP A 221 5.84 7.52 -1.10
N VAL A 222 4.97 7.14 -0.17
CA VAL A 222 3.68 6.52 -0.49
C VAL A 222 2.55 7.36 0.10
N ILE A 223 1.47 7.52 -0.69
CA ILE A 223 0.22 8.10 -0.22
C ILE A 223 -0.87 7.01 -0.31
N LEU A 224 -1.50 6.68 0.82
CA LEU A 224 -2.70 5.84 0.87
C LEU A 224 -3.92 6.75 0.67
N THR A 225 -4.76 6.43 -0.33
CA THR A 225 -5.78 7.37 -0.82
C THR A 225 -7.13 7.29 -0.11
N GLY A 226 -7.26 6.38 0.86
CA GLY A 226 -8.51 6.05 1.52
C GLY A 226 -9.12 4.75 1.00
N THR A 227 -10.06 4.21 1.78
CA THR A 227 -10.69 2.91 1.57
C THR A 227 -12.18 3.04 1.30
N PRO A 228 -12.78 2.20 0.43
CA PRO A 228 -14.23 2.13 0.25
C PRO A 228 -14.93 1.52 1.48
N ALA A 229 -16.27 1.58 1.51
CA ALA A 229 -17.08 0.94 2.54
C ALA A 229 -16.88 -0.59 2.57
N GLY A 230 -17.27 -1.21 3.69
CA GLY A 230 -17.15 -2.65 3.92
C GLY A 230 -15.89 -3.03 4.72
N VAL A 231 -15.27 -2.07 5.43
CA VAL A 231 -14.19 -2.37 6.37
C VAL A 231 -14.70 -3.31 7.48
N GLY A 232 -13.86 -4.24 7.92
CA GLY A 232 -14.29 -5.25 8.87
C GLY A 232 -13.15 -5.95 9.58
N PRO A 233 -13.48 -6.77 10.59
CA PRO A 233 -12.50 -7.41 11.44
C PRO A 233 -11.66 -8.43 10.69
N ILE A 234 -10.41 -8.54 11.16
CA ILE A 234 -9.47 -9.60 10.81
C ILE A 234 -8.92 -10.24 12.08
N GLU A 235 -8.70 -11.56 12.04
CA GLU A 235 -8.26 -12.35 13.17
C GLU A 235 -7.07 -13.24 12.81
N PRO A 236 -6.24 -13.64 13.80
CA PRO A 236 -5.16 -14.59 13.55
C PRO A 236 -5.66 -15.90 12.91
N GLY A 237 -4.96 -16.37 11.90
CA GLY A 237 -5.28 -17.56 11.11
C GLY A 237 -5.97 -17.24 9.79
N GLN A 238 -6.45 -16.02 9.60
CA GLN A 238 -7.07 -15.57 8.35
C GLN A 238 -6.03 -15.10 7.32
N THR A 239 -6.48 -14.93 6.08
CA THR A 239 -5.72 -14.33 5.00
C THR A 239 -6.48 -13.16 4.43
N VAL A 240 -5.82 -12.00 4.33
CA VAL A 240 -6.37 -10.80 3.70
C VAL A 240 -5.78 -10.65 2.32
N ARG A 241 -6.63 -10.39 1.33
CA ARG A 241 -6.26 -10.19 -0.06
C ARG A 241 -6.86 -8.88 -0.57
N VAL A 242 -6.01 -7.97 -0.99
CA VAL A 242 -6.39 -6.72 -1.66
C VAL A 242 -6.15 -6.86 -3.14
N GLU A 243 -7.18 -6.61 -3.96
CA GLU A 243 -7.11 -6.65 -5.41
C GLU A 243 -7.40 -5.28 -6.00
N ILE A 244 -6.55 -4.82 -6.92
CA ILE A 244 -6.76 -3.58 -7.66
C ILE A 244 -6.53 -3.85 -9.15
N ASP A 245 -7.46 -3.39 -9.97
CA ASP A 245 -7.38 -3.54 -11.42
C ASP A 245 -6.08 -2.93 -11.97
N GLY A 246 -5.44 -3.63 -12.90
CA GLY A 246 -4.17 -3.20 -13.50
C GLY A 246 -2.92 -3.34 -12.61
N ILE A 247 -3.09 -3.62 -11.31
CA ILE A 247 -1.99 -3.81 -10.34
C ILE A 247 -1.82 -5.28 -9.99
N GLY A 248 -2.91 -5.95 -9.63
CA GLY A 248 -2.92 -7.35 -9.21
C GLY A 248 -3.35 -7.51 -7.76
N ALA A 249 -2.93 -8.61 -7.14
CA ALA A 249 -3.36 -8.99 -5.79
C ALA A 249 -2.21 -8.97 -4.79
N LEU A 250 -2.44 -8.31 -3.68
CA LEU A 250 -1.60 -8.30 -2.49
C LEU A 250 -2.24 -9.21 -1.44
N GLU A 251 -1.55 -10.27 -1.06
CA GLU A 251 -2.06 -11.24 -0.10
C GLU A 251 -1.14 -11.38 1.10
N ASN A 252 -1.72 -11.35 2.30
CA ASN A 252 -0.99 -11.40 3.55
C ASN A 252 -1.73 -12.28 4.57
N PRO A 253 -1.06 -13.28 5.18
CA PRO A 253 -1.61 -14.01 6.31
C PRO A 253 -1.66 -13.14 7.56
N VAL A 254 -2.64 -13.38 8.42
CA VAL A 254 -2.82 -12.69 9.69
C VAL A 254 -2.38 -13.62 10.83
N VAL A 255 -1.54 -13.12 11.73
CA VAL A 255 -1.05 -13.88 12.88
C VAL A 255 -1.10 -13.04 14.15
N ASP A 256 -1.14 -13.68 15.32
CA ASP A 256 -0.81 -12.99 16.57
C ASP A 256 0.66 -12.58 16.55
N ARG A 257 0.99 -11.37 17.00
CA ARG A 257 2.38 -10.88 16.98
C ARG A 257 3.32 -11.71 17.86
N ASN A 258 2.78 -12.38 18.88
CA ASN A 258 3.51 -13.26 19.79
C ASN A 258 3.62 -14.70 19.26
N ALA A 259 2.97 -15.02 18.12
CA ALA A 259 3.15 -16.30 17.47
C ALA A 259 4.63 -16.52 17.10
N PRO A 260 5.16 -17.74 17.25
CA PRO A 260 6.53 -18.04 16.87
C PRO A 260 6.78 -17.56 15.42
N THR A 261 7.84 -16.79 15.22
CA THR A 261 8.29 -16.47 13.86
C THR A 261 8.87 -17.76 13.29
N ASP A 262 8.29 -18.24 12.22
CA ASP A 262 8.95 -19.26 11.37
C ASP A 262 10.17 -18.58 10.70
N ARG A 263 11.19 -18.32 11.53
CA ARG A 263 12.52 -17.99 11.00
C ARG A 263 13.01 -19.30 10.43
N GLY A 264 12.73 -19.51 9.14
CA GLY A 264 13.40 -20.58 8.42
C GLY A 264 14.86 -20.57 8.84
N ASN A 265 15.31 -21.68 9.37
CA ASN A 265 16.70 -21.93 9.73
C ASN A 265 17.62 -21.61 8.55
N GLY A 266 17.95 -20.35 8.37
CA GLY A 266 19.10 -19.91 7.62
C GLY A 266 20.29 -20.07 8.55
N GLN A 267 20.83 -21.28 8.58
CA GLN A 267 22.13 -21.55 9.17
C GLN A 267 23.18 -20.76 8.40
N GLY A 268 23.99 -20.02 9.16
CA GLY A 268 25.39 -19.73 8.97
C GLY A 268 25.89 -19.03 7.75
#